data_76d982d88f04f408cb98f5016aecb869
#
_entry.id   76d982d88f04f408cb98f5016aecb869
#
_cell.length_a   1.000
_cell.length_b   1.000
_cell.length_c   1.000
_cell.angle_alpha   90.00
_cell.angle_beta   90.00
_cell.angle_gamma   90.00
#
_symmetry.space_group_name_H-M   'P 1'
#
loop_
_entity.id
_entity.type
_entity.pdbx_description
1 polymer ?
#
loop_
_entity_poly.entity_id
_entity_poly.type
_entity_poly.pdbx_seq_one_letter_code
_entity_poly.pdbx_strand_id
1 'polypeptide(L)'
;MDPAEGGRGALPKLPRVRQPTAHPQSVSRVDQWFAITARGSTRSREIRGGLVTFFTMAYILALNPLIIGTAADKNGLLLNGAPKFLDEAGTVLNTAAIDHNKVMVLSVTALVAGLMTIAMGVWGRFPLGIAAGLGLNALLAYTVAPTMTWAQAMGLVVWEGILIFLLVISGVREMIFRAVPRSLRAAIGVGIGLFITFVGLVDSGFVRRGAGTPVELGIDGHLQGWPIFTCLVGFILVVVLHQRKVRGSMLIAIIATSLLGVVIEAWRHVGARVGDQNPTGWSLNVPRLPSQSSFAWPDLGLLLHVDLVGGFLSDGQFRWGAFLGVLLIVFSLMLADFFDTMGTVVAVGAQAHLLDADGNPPHLKEILVVDSLSAVAGGLGSASSATAYVESASGVGEGARTGLASVVTGAAFLASMFLAPVVSIIPSEAAAPVLVFVGFLMMSQVTEVNWTDLEEGLPAFLTMVLMPFSYSVTTGIGAGFIVYCLTKLVVGKARRVHPVLWVAAGLFVVYFAQAILLSLVERL
;
A
#
# COMPACT_ATOMS: atom_id res chain seq x y z
N MET A 1 52.86 29.68 72.74
CA MET A 1 53.74 29.93 71.60
C MET A 1 52.93 29.66 70.35
N ASP A 2 52.48 30.74 69.75
CA ASP A 2 51.71 30.79 68.52
C ASP A 2 52.71 30.89 67.36
N PRO A 3 52.41 30.28 66.21
CA PRO A 3 52.91 30.87 65.00
C PRO A 3 51.88 30.98 63.88
N ALA A 4 51.79 32.14 63.44
CA ALA A 4 51.95 32.61 62.06
C ALA A 4 50.86 32.38 61.04
N GLU A 5 50.32 33.51 60.65
CA GLU A 5 49.61 33.86 59.41
C GLU A 5 50.31 33.32 58.16
N GLY A 6 49.52 32.72 57.29
CA GLY A 6 49.90 32.29 55.93
C GLY A 6 48.88 32.75 54.88
N GLY A 7 49.32 33.61 54.02
CA GLY A 7 48.62 34.43 53.05
C GLY A 7 47.52 33.72 52.16
N ARG A 8 46.38 34.38 52.02
CA ARG A 8 45.37 34.08 51.00
C ARG A 8 45.85 34.59 49.63
N GLY A 9 46.36 33.70 48.81
CA GLY A 9 46.63 33.96 47.42
C GLY A 9 45.29 34.20 46.66
N ALA A 10 45.14 35.37 46.08
CA ALA A 10 44.04 35.73 45.22
C ALA A 10 44.06 34.88 43.97
N LEU A 11 43.02 34.07 43.75
CA LEU A 11 42.80 33.35 42.52
C LEU A 11 42.65 34.33 41.32
N PRO A 12 43.29 34.08 40.16
CA PRO A 12 43.19 34.94 39.01
C PRO A 12 41.74 34.93 38.49
N LYS A 13 41.15 36.11 38.28
CA LYS A 13 39.84 36.29 37.65
C LYS A 13 39.89 35.70 36.23
N LEU A 14 39.21 34.56 35.99
CA LEU A 14 38.98 34.02 34.67
C LEU A 14 38.28 35.10 33.79
N PRO A 15 38.69 35.25 32.53
CA PRO A 15 38.05 36.19 31.62
C PRO A 15 36.57 35.80 31.44
N ARG A 16 35.65 36.76 31.62
CA ARG A 16 34.23 36.59 31.33
C ARG A 16 34.11 36.22 29.86
N VAL A 17 33.78 34.96 29.57
CA VAL A 17 33.33 34.51 28.25
C VAL A 17 32.07 35.35 27.93
N ARG A 18 32.17 36.27 26.98
CA ARG A 18 31.02 36.95 26.41
C ARG A 18 30.11 35.86 25.85
N GLN A 19 29.00 35.60 26.50
CA GLN A 19 27.92 34.86 25.89
C GLN A 19 27.52 35.61 24.61
N PRO A 20 27.46 34.93 23.44
CA PRO A 20 26.94 35.59 22.26
C PRO A 20 25.50 36.01 22.57
N THR A 21 25.20 37.28 22.49
CA THR A 21 23.85 37.82 22.49
C THR A 21 23.16 37.26 21.23
N ALA A 22 22.50 36.12 21.35
CA ALA A 22 21.59 35.65 20.33
C ALA A 22 20.47 36.69 20.23
N HIS A 23 20.51 37.53 19.19
CA HIS A 23 19.34 38.27 18.78
C HIS A 23 18.20 37.27 18.64
N PRO A 24 17.01 37.51 19.20
CA PRO A 24 15.87 36.69 18.93
C PRO A 24 15.55 36.83 17.43
N GLN A 25 16.07 35.89 16.63
CA GLN A 25 15.65 35.78 15.24
C GLN A 25 14.15 35.58 15.29
N SER A 26 13.39 36.45 14.66
CA SER A 26 11.93 36.32 14.55
C SER A 26 11.64 34.97 13.91
N VAL A 27 11.26 34.00 14.73
CA VAL A 27 10.89 32.66 14.27
C VAL A 27 9.74 32.82 13.29
N SER A 28 9.94 32.40 12.05
CA SER A 28 8.91 32.60 11.03
C SER A 28 7.65 31.80 11.39
N ARG A 29 6.48 32.26 10.96
CA ARG A 29 5.20 31.56 11.19
C ARG A 29 5.22 30.11 10.74
N VAL A 30 5.93 29.82 9.64
CA VAL A 30 6.13 28.44 9.12
C VAL A 30 6.92 27.59 10.12
N ASP A 31 7.99 28.13 10.69
CA ASP A 31 8.80 27.42 11.67
C ASP A 31 8.03 27.16 12.98
N GLN A 32 7.23 28.13 13.42
CA GLN A 32 6.37 27.98 14.59
C GLN A 32 5.31 26.90 14.36
N TRP A 33 4.67 26.86 13.18
CA TRP A 33 3.61 25.89 12.88
C TRP A 33 4.14 24.46 12.81
N PHE A 34 5.25 24.25 12.10
CA PHE A 34 5.84 22.93 11.89
C PHE A 34 6.86 22.54 12.98
N ALA A 35 7.23 23.47 13.88
CA ALA A 35 8.25 23.25 14.91
C ALA A 35 9.61 22.79 14.34
N ILE A 36 10.05 23.37 13.20
CA ILE A 36 11.21 22.91 12.45
C ILE A 36 12.48 23.00 13.31
N THR A 37 12.76 24.18 13.84
CA THR A 37 13.94 24.42 14.71
C THR A 37 13.84 23.64 16.02
N ALA A 38 12.64 23.55 16.61
CA ALA A 38 12.40 22.81 17.84
C ALA A 38 12.66 21.30 17.70
N ARG A 39 12.42 20.73 16.50
CA ARG A 39 12.71 19.32 16.19
C ARG A 39 14.11 19.11 15.59
N GLY A 40 14.99 20.11 15.66
CA GLY A 40 16.40 20.00 15.22
C GLY A 40 16.57 19.91 13.69
N SER A 41 15.58 20.36 12.89
CA SER A 41 15.63 20.36 11.44
C SER A 41 15.85 21.79 10.87
N THR A 42 15.91 21.89 9.56
CA THR A 42 15.99 23.15 8.81
C THR A 42 15.08 23.07 7.59
N ARG A 43 14.60 24.21 7.08
CA ARG A 43 13.75 24.24 5.87
C ARG A 43 14.37 23.49 4.70
N SER A 44 15.69 23.62 4.49
CA SER A 44 16.38 22.93 3.41
C SER A 44 16.36 21.41 3.60
N ARG A 45 16.52 20.91 4.84
CA ARG A 45 16.41 19.47 5.14
C ARG A 45 14.99 18.96 4.93
N GLU A 46 13.98 19.75 5.32
CA GLU A 46 12.56 19.38 5.13
C GLU A 46 12.21 19.30 3.63
N ILE A 47 12.63 20.29 2.83
CA ILE A 47 12.40 20.29 1.38
C ILE A 47 13.12 19.11 0.71
N ARG A 48 14.41 18.91 1.03
CA ARG A 48 15.18 17.79 0.49
C ARG A 48 14.59 16.45 0.90
N GLY A 49 14.24 16.29 2.18
CA GLY A 49 13.60 15.08 2.68
C GLY A 49 12.25 14.81 2.03
N GLY A 50 11.42 15.84 1.85
CA GLY A 50 10.14 15.70 1.15
C GLY A 50 10.30 15.28 -0.31
N LEU A 51 11.26 15.84 -1.05
CA LEU A 51 11.56 15.40 -2.41
C LEU A 51 12.08 13.96 -2.46
N VAL A 52 12.94 13.56 -1.51
CA VAL A 52 13.43 12.17 -1.44
C VAL A 52 12.28 11.21 -1.13
N THR A 53 11.38 11.56 -0.20
CA THR A 53 10.17 10.78 0.07
C THR A 53 9.32 10.63 -1.21
N PHE A 54 9.08 11.72 -1.95
CA PHE A 54 8.38 11.64 -3.22
C PHE A 54 9.03 10.66 -4.20
N PHE A 55 10.34 10.79 -4.47
CA PHE A 55 11.02 9.92 -5.41
C PHE A 55 11.05 8.44 -4.99
N THR A 56 11.08 8.16 -3.68
CA THR A 56 11.01 6.79 -3.18
C THR A 56 9.61 6.20 -3.25
N MET A 57 8.56 7.02 -3.17
CA MET A 57 7.16 6.61 -3.26
C MET A 57 6.58 6.67 -4.68
N ALA A 58 7.20 7.44 -5.60
CA ALA A 58 6.62 7.77 -6.91
C ALA A 58 6.37 6.54 -7.82
N TYR A 59 6.94 5.38 -7.48
CA TYR A 59 6.63 4.13 -8.16
C TYR A 59 5.14 3.76 -8.08
N ILE A 60 4.41 4.24 -7.06
CA ILE A 60 2.97 4.02 -6.93
C ILE A 60 2.17 4.61 -8.10
N LEU A 61 2.67 5.70 -8.70
CA LEU A 61 2.07 6.32 -9.87
C LEU A 61 2.10 5.39 -11.10
N ALA A 62 3.00 4.40 -11.11
CA ALA A 62 3.04 3.36 -12.13
C ALA A 62 2.25 2.11 -11.68
N LEU A 63 2.41 1.68 -10.42
CA LEU A 63 1.84 0.42 -9.94
C LEU A 63 0.33 0.50 -9.72
N ASN A 64 -0.20 1.60 -9.19
CA ASN A 64 -1.64 1.70 -8.97
C ASN A 64 -2.43 1.67 -10.30
N PRO A 65 -2.08 2.46 -11.33
CA PRO A 65 -2.66 2.30 -12.65
C PRO A 65 -2.51 0.90 -13.26
N LEU A 66 -1.41 0.21 -12.98
CA LEU A 66 -1.23 -1.15 -13.44
C LEU A 66 -2.19 -2.12 -12.74
N ILE A 67 -2.35 -2.03 -11.42
CA ILE A 67 -3.15 -2.97 -10.63
C ILE A 67 -4.65 -2.72 -10.85
N ILE A 68 -5.16 -1.53 -10.47
CA ILE A 68 -6.60 -1.26 -10.55
C ILE A 68 -7.04 -0.76 -11.93
N GLY A 69 -6.15 -0.12 -12.68
CA GLY A 69 -6.46 0.41 -14.01
C GLY A 69 -6.55 -0.64 -15.11
N THR A 70 -6.06 -1.86 -14.89
CA THR A 70 -6.14 -2.96 -15.86
C THR A 70 -7.06 -4.09 -15.44
N ALA A 71 -7.53 -4.11 -14.20
CA ALA A 71 -8.44 -5.11 -13.68
C ALA A 71 -9.89 -4.82 -14.11
N ALA A 72 -10.63 -5.88 -14.45
CA ALA A 72 -12.06 -5.78 -14.79
C ALA A 72 -12.93 -6.14 -13.58
N ASP A 73 -14.12 -5.54 -13.53
CA ASP A 73 -15.15 -5.85 -12.57
C ASP A 73 -15.97 -7.11 -12.97
N LYS A 74 -16.99 -7.45 -12.18
CA LYS A 74 -17.88 -8.60 -12.43
C LYS A 74 -18.55 -8.59 -13.82
N ASN A 75 -18.66 -7.41 -14.45
CA ASN A 75 -19.28 -7.23 -15.76
C ASN A 75 -18.23 -7.20 -16.90
N GLY A 76 -16.94 -7.42 -16.59
CA GLY A 76 -15.85 -7.32 -17.56
C GLY A 76 -15.44 -5.87 -17.89
N LEU A 77 -15.92 -4.89 -17.10
CA LEU A 77 -15.66 -3.46 -17.33
C LEU A 77 -14.45 -2.98 -16.52
N LEU A 78 -13.69 -2.07 -17.12
CA LEU A 78 -12.66 -1.30 -16.45
C LEU A 78 -13.28 -0.23 -15.53
N LEU A 79 -12.47 0.40 -14.70
CA LEU A 79 -12.91 1.42 -13.75
C LEU A 79 -13.61 2.62 -14.42
N ASN A 80 -13.24 2.96 -15.66
CA ASN A 80 -13.87 4.00 -16.46
C ASN A 80 -15.15 3.54 -17.19
N GLY A 81 -15.63 2.31 -16.93
CA GLY A 81 -16.83 1.74 -17.53
C GLY A 81 -16.64 1.15 -18.94
N ALA A 82 -15.44 1.22 -19.53
CA ALA A 82 -15.18 0.62 -20.82
C ALA A 82 -14.92 -0.90 -20.71
N PRO A 83 -15.28 -1.72 -21.71
CA PRO A 83 -15.00 -3.15 -21.70
C PRO A 83 -13.48 -3.40 -21.79
N LYS A 84 -12.99 -4.35 -20.99
CA LYS A 84 -11.57 -4.76 -20.99
C LYS A 84 -11.21 -5.51 -22.28
N PHE A 85 -12.13 -6.29 -22.83
CA PHE A 85 -11.96 -7.07 -24.05
C PHE A 85 -12.86 -6.56 -25.17
N LEU A 86 -12.40 -6.66 -26.41
CA LEU A 86 -13.16 -6.28 -27.60
C LEU A 86 -14.05 -7.40 -28.12
N ASP A 87 -13.81 -8.64 -27.67
CA ASP A 87 -14.52 -9.85 -28.06
C ASP A 87 -15.15 -10.53 -26.83
N GLU A 88 -16.26 -11.24 -27.06
CA GLU A 88 -16.97 -12.00 -26.01
C GLU A 88 -16.14 -13.17 -25.48
N ALA A 89 -15.20 -13.68 -26.28
CA ALA A 89 -14.31 -14.77 -25.88
C ALA A 89 -13.19 -14.33 -24.90
N GLY A 90 -13.03 -13.01 -24.68
CA GLY A 90 -12.00 -12.47 -23.78
C GLY A 90 -10.56 -12.68 -24.28
N THR A 91 -10.38 -12.73 -25.60
CA THR A 91 -9.07 -13.00 -26.22
C THR A 91 -8.37 -11.75 -26.74
N VAL A 92 -9.14 -10.72 -27.13
CA VAL A 92 -8.63 -9.47 -27.71
C VAL A 92 -8.77 -8.33 -26.70
N LEU A 93 -7.65 -7.88 -26.14
CA LEU A 93 -7.60 -6.76 -25.19
C LEU A 93 -7.98 -5.43 -25.85
N ASN A 94 -8.79 -4.64 -25.17
CA ASN A 94 -9.07 -3.25 -25.53
C ASN A 94 -7.94 -2.35 -25.00
N THR A 95 -6.80 -2.36 -25.69
CA THR A 95 -5.60 -1.64 -25.26
C THR A 95 -5.83 -0.14 -25.15
N ALA A 96 -6.63 0.46 -26.04
CA ALA A 96 -6.95 1.89 -26.01
C ALA A 96 -7.72 2.28 -24.72
N ALA A 97 -8.72 1.46 -24.34
CA ALA A 97 -9.48 1.69 -23.11
C ALA A 97 -8.61 1.46 -21.87
N ILE A 98 -7.75 0.45 -21.87
CA ILE A 98 -6.80 0.17 -20.77
C ILE A 98 -5.82 1.33 -20.60
N ASP A 99 -5.22 1.83 -21.67
CA ASP A 99 -4.27 2.95 -21.61
C ASP A 99 -4.94 4.23 -21.11
N HIS A 100 -6.15 4.55 -21.60
CA HIS A 100 -6.92 5.68 -21.12
C HIS A 100 -7.28 5.54 -19.63
N ASN A 101 -7.75 4.36 -19.22
CA ASN A 101 -8.09 4.08 -17.82
C ASN A 101 -6.85 4.22 -16.90
N LYS A 102 -5.67 3.77 -17.32
CA LYS A 102 -4.42 3.95 -16.58
C LYS A 102 -4.08 5.43 -16.37
N VAL A 103 -4.29 6.28 -17.39
CA VAL A 103 -4.08 7.74 -17.28
C VAL A 103 -5.04 8.36 -16.26
N MET A 104 -6.32 7.98 -16.30
CA MET A 104 -7.32 8.44 -15.33
C MET A 104 -6.97 8.00 -13.91
N VAL A 105 -6.63 6.72 -13.71
CA VAL A 105 -6.23 6.18 -12.39
C VAL A 105 -4.98 6.87 -11.86
N LEU A 106 -3.98 7.17 -12.71
CA LEU A 106 -2.81 7.93 -12.27
C LEU A 106 -3.21 9.32 -11.79
N SER A 107 -4.05 10.01 -12.55
CA SER A 107 -4.47 11.39 -12.23
C SER A 107 -5.14 11.45 -10.86
N VAL A 108 -6.09 10.52 -10.58
CA VAL A 108 -6.77 10.49 -9.28
C VAL A 108 -5.85 9.97 -8.16
N THR A 109 -4.94 9.04 -8.44
CA THR A 109 -3.95 8.56 -7.47
C THR A 109 -3.03 9.69 -7.03
N ALA A 110 -2.49 10.46 -7.97
CA ALA A 110 -1.63 11.59 -7.68
C ALA A 110 -2.37 12.70 -6.93
N LEU A 111 -3.65 12.94 -7.28
CA LEU A 111 -4.51 13.91 -6.59
C LEU A 111 -4.71 13.52 -5.12
N VAL A 112 -5.18 12.30 -4.88
CA VAL A 112 -5.45 11.79 -3.51
C VAL A 112 -4.16 11.75 -2.70
N ALA A 113 -3.08 11.16 -3.25
CA ALA A 113 -1.79 11.11 -2.58
C ALA A 113 -1.27 12.52 -2.26
N GLY A 114 -1.37 13.46 -3.20
CA GLY A 114 -0.94 14.83 -3.02
C GLY A 114 -1.70 15.56 -1.92
N LEU A 115 -3.03 15.58 -2.01
CA LEU A 115 -3.88 16.28 -1.04
C LEU A 115 -3.77 15.68 0.35
N MET A 116 -3.80 14.35 0.48
CA MET A 116 -3.77 13.70 1.78
C MET A 116 -2.39 13.72 2.42
N THR A 117 -1.31 13.68 1.63
CA THR A 117 0.05 13.91 2.15
C THR A 117 0.23 15.36 2.62
N ILE A 118 -0.33 16.35 1.93
CA ILE A 118 -0.35 17.74 2.41
C ILE A 118 -1.16 17.84 3.71
N ALA A 119 -2.34 17.20 3.79
CA ALA A 119 -3.14 17.17 5.01
C ALA A 119 -2.38 16.52 6.18
N MET A 120 -1.63 15.43 5.92
CA MET A 120 -0.74 14.82 6.91
C MET A 120 0.34 15.79 7.38
N GLY A 121 0.93 16.54 6.46
CA GLY A 121 1.91 17.58 6.80
C GLY A 121 1.35 18.70 7.65
N VAL A 122 0.18 19.24 7.26
CA VAL A 122 -0.42 20.43 7.89
C VAL A 122 -1.13 20.08 9.20
N TRP A 123 -1.91 19.01 9.22
CA TRP A 123 -2.74 18.63 10.36
C TRP A 123 -2.02 17.61 11.26
N GLY A 124 -1.53 16.50 10.71
CA GLY A 124 -0.76 15.51 11.46
C GLY A 124 0.62 16.01 11.92
N ARG A 125 1.16 17.05 11.27
CA ARG A 125 2.48 17.65 11.55
C ARG A 125 3.60 16.62 11.64
N PHE A 126 3.50 15.59 10.80
CA PHE A 126 4.37 14.42 10.81
C PHE A 126 4.99 14.19 9.43
N PRO A 127 6.28 13.78 9.33
CA PRO A 127 6.97 13.59 8.05
C PRO A 127 6.59 12.26 7.40
N LEU A 128 5.34 12.13 6.96
CA LEU A 128 4.76 10.90 6.45
C LEU A 128 4.07 11.15 5.11
N GLY A 129 4.41 10.38 4.10
CA GLY A 129 3.71 10.35 2.82
C GLY A 129 2.54 9.38 2.85
N ILE A 130 1.47 9.73 2.17
CA ILE A 130 0.27 8.93 2.00
C ILE A 130 0.06 8.69 0.51
N ALA A 131 -0.25 7.46 0.14
CA ALA A 131 -0.65 7.09 -1.22
C ALA A 131 -1.48 5.79 -1.20
N ALA A 132 -1.98 5.37 -2.37
CA ALA A 132 -2.75 4.13 -2.50
C ALA A 132 -1.95 2.91 -2.02
N GLY A 133 -2.50 2.13 -1.09
CA GLY A 133 -1.83 0.98 -0.48
C GLY A 133 -1.75 -0.20 -1.45
N LEU A 134 -0.54 -0.67 -1.79
CA LEU A 134 -0.36 -1.75 -2.78
C LEU A 134 -1.11 -3.03 -2.41
N GLY A 135 -1.10 -3.42 -1.15
CA GLY A 135 -1.82 -4.60 -0.66
C GLY A 135 -3.33 -4.45 -0.79
N LEU A 136 -3.84 -3.26 -0.46
CA LEU A 136 -5.25 -2.91 -0.55
C LEU A 136 -5.69 -2.83 -2.02
N ASN A 137 -4.85 -2.27 -2.90
CA ASN A 137 -5.11 -2.23 -4.33
C ASN A 137 -5.26 -3.62 -4.93
N ALA A 138 -4.35 -4.53 -4.58
CA ALA A 138 -4.39 -5.91 -5.06
C ALA A 138 -5.61 -6.66 -4.52
N LEU A 139 -5.95 -6.49 -3.22
CA LEU A 139 -7.17 -7.04 -2.63
C LEU A 139 -8.41 -6.53 -3.38
N LEU A 140 -8.49 -5.21 -3.64
CA LEU A 140 -9.61 -4.60 -4.31
C LEU A 140 -9.73 -5.09 -5.76
N ALA A 141 -8.65 -5.07 -6.53
CA ALA A 141 -8.63 -5.40 -7.96
C ALA A 141 -8.86 -6.89 -8.25
N TYR A 142 -8.32 -7.77 -7.42
CA TYR A 142 -8.28 -9.21 -7.73
C TYR A 142 -9.20 -10.06 -6.86
N THR A 143 -9.69 -9.53 -5.73
CA THR A 143 -10.62 -10.26 -4.87
C THR A 143 -12.01 -9.63 -4.88
N VAL A 144 -12.11 -8.30 -4.81
CA VAL A 144 -13.38 -7.58 -4.65
C VAL A 144 -14.02 -7.27 -5.99
N ALA A 145 -13.33 -6.62 -6.90
CA ALA A 145 -13.86 -6.19 -8.19
C ALA A 145 -14.47 -7.34 -9.05
N PRO A 146 -13.89 -8.57 -9.08
CA PRO A 146 -14.51 -9.68 -9.79
C PRO A 146 -15.89 -10.12 -9.25
N THR A 147 -16.26 -9.70 -8.04
CA THR A 147 -17.54 -10.07 -7.39
C THR A 147 -18.60 -8.98 -7.45
N MET A 148 -18.22 -7.73 -7.77
CA MET A 148 -19.12 -6.58 -7.80
C MET A 148 -18.66 -5.55 -8.84
N THR A 149 -19.43 -4.47 -9.03
CA THR A 149 -19.00 -3.37 -9.91
C THR A 149 -17.90 -2.53 -9.27
N TRP A 150 -17.10 -1.85 -10.09
CA TRP A 150 -16.07 -0.95 -9.57
C TRP A 150 -16.62 0.14 -8.65
N ALA A 151 -17.78 0.71 -8.99
CA ALA A 151 -18.43 1.72 -8.16
C ALA A 151 -18.78 1.17 -6.76
N GLN A 152 -19.26 -0.07 -6.69
CA GLN A 152 -19.53 -0.77 -5.43
C GLN A 152 -18.24 -1.07 -4.65
N ALA A 153 -17.21 -1.56 -5.33
CA ALA A 153 -15.92 -1.84 -4.71
C ALA A 153 -15.29 -0.57 -4.09
N MET A 154 -15.34 0.57 -4.79
CA MET A 154 -14.89 1.85 -4.25
C MET A 154 -15.78 2.35 -3.09
N GLY A 155 -17.07 2.05 -3.12
CA GLY A 155 -17.98 2.28 -1.99
C GLY A 155 -17.56 1.54 -0.72
N LEU A 156 -17.04 0.31 -0.84
CA LEU A 156 -16.52 -0.45 0.31
C LEU A 156 -15.25 0.20 0.90
N VAL A 157 -14.39 0.77 0.07
CA VAL A 157 -13.22 1.54 0.52
C VAL A 157 -13.65 2.78 1.32
N VAL A 158 -14.71 3.47 0.88
CA VAL A 158 -15.26 4.59 1.66
C VAL A 158 -15.76 4.10 3.03
N TRP A 159 -16.49 2.99 3.08
CA TRP A 159 -16.96 2.40 4.34
C TRP A 159 -15.81 1.96 5.25
N GLU A 160 -14.76 1.37 4.68
CA GLU A 160 -13.53 1.06 5.40
C GLU A 160 -12.99 2.29 6.12
N GLY A 161 -12.74 3.38 5.38
CA GLY A 161 -12.21 4.62 5.94
C GLY A 161 -13.13 5.26 6.99
N ILE A 162 -14.46 5.23 6.79
CA ILE A 162 -15.44 5.69 7.79
C ILE A 162 -15.36 4.85 9.06
N LEU A 163 -15.26 3.53 8.95
CA LEU A 163 -15.13 2.65 10.11
C LEU A 163 -13.83 2.92 10.88
N ILE A 164 -12.69 3.05 10.19
CA ILE A 164 -11.42 3.41 10.83
C ILE A 164 -11.56 4.76 11.53
N PHE A 165 -12.15 5.76 10.87
CA PHE A 165 -12.38 7.08 11.46
C PHE A 165 -13.20 6.98 12.75
N LEU A 166 -14.31 6.24 12.75
CA LEU A 166 -15.15 6.02 13.93
C LEU A 166 -14.38 5.32 15.06
N LEU A 167 -13.52 4.35 14.73
CA LEU A 167 -12.68 3.67 15.71
C LEU A 167 -11.62 4.62 16.30
N VAL A 168 -11.06 5.53 15.51
CA VAL A 168 -10.09 6.51 15.98
C VAL A 168 -10.73 7.52 16.95
N ILE A 169 -11.90 8.07 16.61
CA ILE A 169 -12.56 9.07 17.46
C ILE A 169 -13.19 8.47 18.72
N SER A 170 -13.67 7.22 18.67
CA SER A 170 -14.26 6.52 19.82
C SER A 170 -13.22 6.00 20.82
N GLY A 171 -11.93 5.99 20.48
CA GLY A 171 -10.87 5.42 21.32
C GLY A 171 -10.85 3.88 21.39
N VAL A 172 -11.76 3.20 20.70
CA VAL A 172 -11.86 1.71 20.64
C VAL A 172 -10.65 1.09 19.91
N ARG A 173 -9.92 1.89 19.17
CA ARG A 173 -8.75 1.48 18.40
C ARG A 173 -7.70 0.71 19.21
N GLU A 174 -7.38 1.15 20.41
CA GLU A 174 -6.41 0.48 21.28
C GLU A 174 -6.87 -0.93 21.65
N MET A 175 -8.19 -1.11 21.82
CA MET A 175 -8.79 -2.41 22.09
C MET A 175 -8.61 -3.37 20.92
N ILE A 176 -8.84 -2.93 19.66
CA ILE A 176 -8.64 -3.77 18.46
C ILE A 176 -7.17 -4.10 18.28
N PHE A 177 -6.27 -3.12 18.46
CA PHE A 177 -4.83 -3.35 18.38
C PHE A 177 -4.36 -4.42 19.37
N ARG A 178 -4.90 -4.42 20.58
CA ARG A 178 -4.59 -5.42 21.62
C ARG A 178 -5.30 -6.76 21.38
N ALA A 179 -6.43 -6.76 20.66
CA ALA A 179 -7.22 -7.97 20.40
C ALA A 179 -6.51 -8.94 19.46
N VAL A 180 -5.79 -8.43 18.43
CA VAL A 180 -5.11 -9.27 17.45
C VAL A 180 -3.66 -9.52 17.88
N PRO A 181 -3.23 -10.80 18.07
CA PRO A 181 -1.87 -11.15 18.47
C PRO A 181 -0.81 -10.62 17.49
N ARG A 182 0.38 -10.32 18.03
CA ARG A 182 1.50 -9.79 17.23
C ARG A 182 1.85 -10.71 16.06
N SER A 183 1.91 -12.02 16.28
CA SER A 183 2.20 -13.01 15.25
C SER A 183 1.17 -12.99 14.10
N LEU A 184 -0.13 -12.80 14.39
CA LEU A 184 -1.16 -12.68 13.35
C LEU A 184 -1.09 -11.36 12.59
N ARG A 185 -0.77 -10.25 13.28
CA ARG A 185 -0.56 -8.95 12.63
C ARG A 185 0.59 -9.00 11.62
N ALA A 186 1.73 -9.55 12.04
CA ALA A 186 2.87 -9.78 11.16
C ALA A 186 2.49 -10.72 9.99
N ALA A 187 1.75 -11.79 10.28
CA ALA A 187 1.30 -12.74 9.26
C ALA A 187 0.40 -12.11 8.20
N ILE A 188 -0.46 -11.15 8.56
CA ILE A 188 -1.29 -10.41 7.60
C ILE A 188 -0.38 -9.63 6.63
N GLY A 189 0.59 -8.87 7.15
CA GLY A 189 1.54 -8.12 6.31
C GLY A 189 2.35 -9.03 5.38
N VAL A 190 2.91 -10.12 5.90
CA VAL A 190 3.66 -11.11 5.11
C VAL A 190 2.77 -11.78 4.06
N GLY A 191 1.54 -12.16 4.42
CA GLY A 191 0.59 -12.78 3.50
C GLY A 191 0.21 -11.86 2.34
N ILE A 192 -0.02 -10.58 2.61
CA ILE A 192 -0.23 -9.55 1.59
C ILE A 192 1.00 -9.42 0.69
N GLY A 193 2.22 -9.41 1.27
CA GLY A 193 3.47 -9.37 0.52
C GLY A 193 3.63 -10.56 -0.43
N LEU A 194 3.33 -11.77 0.03
CA LEU A 194 3.31 -12.98 -0.81
C LEU A 194 2.25 -12.91 -1.91
N PHE A 195 1.07 -12.38 -1.60
CA PHE A 195 -0.01 -12.20 -2.57
C PHE A 195 0.38 -11.22 -3.69
N ILE A 196 0.95 -10.06 -3.35
CA ILE A 196 1.45 -9.08 -4.32
C ILE A 196 2.57 -9.68 -5.18
N THR A 197 3.49 -10.45 -4.57
CA THR A 197 4.53 -11.19 -5.29
C THR A 197 3.92 -12.12 -6.32
N PHE A 198 2.93 -12.90 -5.93
CA PHE A 198 2.25 -13.84 -6.82
C PHE A 198 1.57 -13.12 -7.99
N VAL A 199 0.86 -12.00 -7.71
CA VAL A 199 0.27 -11.14 -8.75
C VAL A 199 1.34 -10.63 -9.72
N GLY A 200 2.45 -10.09 -9.23
CA GLY A 200 3.56 -9.62 -10.08
C GLY A 200 4.13 -10.72 -10.98
N LEU A 201 4.27 -11.95 -10.46
CA LEU A 201 4.74 -13.10 -11.23
C LEU A 201 3.72 -13.54 -12.31
N VAL A 202 2.43 -13.41 -12.04
CA VAL A 202 1.36 -13.69 -13.03
C VAL A 202 1.32 -12.61 -14.10
N ASP A 203 1.35 -11.33 -13.73
CA ASP A 203 1.28 -10.20 -14.66
C ASP A 203 2.50 -10.14 -15.59
N SER A 204 3.68 -10.58 -15.14
CA SER A 204 4.89 -10.69 -15.95
C SER A 204 4.96 -11.95 -16.83
N GLY A 205 4.04 -12.88 -16.62
CA GLY A 205 4.04 -14.16 -17.35
C GLY A 205 5.04 -15.20 -16.83
N PHE A 206 5.69 -14.96 -15.68
CA PHE A 206 6.52 -15.97 -14.99
C PHE A 206 5.68 -17.13 -14.49
N VAL A 207 4.50 -16.83 -13.94
CA VAL A 207 3.53 -17.82 -13.50
C VAL A 207 2.34 -17.75 -14.44
N ARG A 208 1.96 -18.89 -15.01
CA ARG A 208 0.81 -19.05 -15.90
C ARG A 208 -0.04 -20.22 -15.47
N ARG A 209 -1.25 -20.30 -16.01
CA ARG A 209 -2.09 -21.50 -15.86
C ARG A 209 -1.52 -22.61 -16.74
N GLY A 210 -1.21 -23.75 -16.16
CA GLY A 210 -0.76 -24.92 -16.88
C GLY A 210 -1.91 -25.77 -17.43
N ALA A 211 -1.61 -26.60 -18.42
CA ALA A 211 -2.61 -27.51 -19.02
C ALA A 211 -3.09 -28.58 -18.00
N GLY A 212 -2.21 -29.03 -17.11
CA GLY A 212 -2.50 -30.07 -16.12
C GLY A 212 -2.30 -29.65 -14.66
N THR A 213 -1.83 -28.41 -14.43
CA THR A 213 -1.54 -27.87 -13.10
C THR A 213 -2.23 -26.50 -12.91
N PRO A 214 -2.62 -26.12 -11.69
CA PRO A 214 -3.19 -24.80 -11.43
C PRO A 214 -2.28 -23.66 -11.88
N VAL A 215 -0.96 -23.84 -11.73
CA VAL A 215 0.08 -22.88 -12.11
C VAL A 215 1.30 -23.61 -12.66
N GLU A 216 2.01 -22.98 -13.60
CA GLU A 216 3.27 -23.46 -14.13
C GLU A 216 4.25 -22.30 -14.38
N LEU A 217 5.52 -22.61 -14.55
CA LEU A 217 6.57 -21.65 -14.87
C LEU A 217 6.54 -21.32 -16.36
N GLY A 218 6.22 -20.08 -16.73
CA GLY A 218 6.26 -19.61 -18.09
C GLY A 218 5.31 -20.38 -19.03
N ILE A 219 5.86 -20.89 -20.13
CA ILE A 219 5.14 -21.68 -21.14
C ILE A 219 5.76 -23.08 -21.14
N ASP A 220 4.96 -24.12 -20.91
CA ASP A 220 5.39 -25.51 -20.85
C ASP A 220 6.61 -25.73 -19.91
N GLY A 221 6.62 -25.05 -18.76
CA GLY A 221 7.71 -25.13 -17.78
C GLY A 221 8.95 -24.32 -18.12
N HIS A 222 8.93 -23.49 -19.16
CA HIS A 222 10.08 -22.72 -19.62
C HIS A 222 9.80 -21.21 -19.68
N LEU A 223 10.78 -20.40 -19.21
CA LEU A 223 10.75 -18.95 -19.37
C LEU A 223 11.13 -18.57 -20.80
N GLN A 224 10.19 -18.02 -21.55
CA GLN A 224 10.34 -17.70 -22.96
C GLN A 224 9.85 -16.29 -23.27
N GLY A 225 10.48 -15.65 -24.27
CA GLY A 225 10.05 -14.35 -24.80
C GLY A 225 10.80 -13.14 -24.24
N TRP A 226 10.78 -12.08 -25.02
CA TRP A 226 11.41 -10.81 -24.69
C TRP A 226 10.76 -10.08 -23.51
N PRO A 227 9.44 -10.16 -23.29
CA PRO A 227 8.79 -9.60 -22.10
C PRO A 227 9.35 -10.18 -20.80
N ILE A 228 9.53 -11.52 -20.72
CA ILE A 228 10.12 -12.17 -19.55
C ILE A 228 11.59 -11.77 -19.35
N PHE A 229 12.37 -11.69 -20.45
CA PHE A 229 13.74 -11.16 -20.37
C PHE A 229 13.76 -9.73 -19.80
N THR A 230 12.86 -8.87 -20.28
CA THR A 230 12.71 -7.49 -19.78
C THR A 230 12.41 -7.48 -18.27
N CYS A 231 11.51 -8.34 -17.80
CA CYS A 231 11.19 -8.50 -16.39
C CYS A 231 12.40 -8.97 -15.57
N LEU A 232 13.18 -9.95 -16.05
CA LEU A 232 14.41 -10.41 -15.38
C LEU A 232 15.43 -9.29 -15.22
N VAL A 233 15.66 -8.51 -16.28
CA VAL A 233 16.56 -7.35 -16.24
C VAL A 233 16.05 -6.32 -15.22
N GLY A 234 14.74 -6.05 -15.19
CA GLY A 234 14.12 -5.15 -14.22
C GLY A 234 14.31 -5.64 -12.78
N PHE A 235 14.17 -6.94 -12.53
CA PHE A 235 14.37 -7.52 -11.21
C PHE A 235 15.83 -7.39 -10.75
N ILE A 236 16.79 -7.72 -11.62
CA ILE A 236 18.21 -7.53 -11.31
C ILE A 236 18.51 -6.05 -11.03
N LEU A 237 17.94 -5.15 -11.83
CA LEU A 237 18.18 -3.72 -11.71
C LEU A 237 17.65 -3.18 -10.37
N VAL A 238 16.41 -3.51 -9.97
CA VAL A 238 15.86 -3.04 -8.69
C VAL A 238 16.67 -3.55 -7.52
N VAL A 239 17.11 -4.83 -7.54
CA VAL A 239 17.96 -5.41 -6.48
C VAL A 239 19.30 -4.70 -6.41
N VAL A 240 19.99 -4.51 -7.54
CA VAL A 240 21.30 -3.83 -7.58
C VAL A 240 21.21 -2.39 -7.12
N LEU A 241 20.23 -1.62 -7.61
CA LEU A 241 20.04 -0.23 -7.21
C LEU A 241 19.69 -0.11 -5.71
N HIS A 242 18.85 -1.00 -5.21
CA HIS A 242 18.49 -1.01 -3.80
C HIS A 242 19.69 -1.35 -2.90
N GLN A 243 20.48 -2.39 -3.25
CA GLN A 243 21.71 -2.74 -2.54
C GLN A 243 22.75 -1.62 -2.56
N ARG A 244 22.82 -0.87 -3.65
CA ARG A 244 23.66 0.33 -3.77
C ARG A 244 23.08 1.55 -3.02
N LYS A 245 21.95 1.38 -2.33
CA LYS A 245 21.25 2.45 -1.59
C LYS A 245 20.89 3.65 -2.46
N VAL A 246 20.60 3.41 -3.75
CA VAL A 246 20.15 4.45 -4.67
C VAL A 246 18.72 4.84 -4.31
N ARG A 247 18.51 6.12 -4.00
CA ARG A 247 17.18 6.67 -3.69
C ARG A 247 16.27 6.61 -4.90
N GLY A 248 15.02 6.16 -4.70
CA GLY A 248 14.08 5.96 -5.80
C GLY A 248 14.44 4.77 -6.70
N SER A 249 15.20 3.78 -6.19
CA SER A 249 15.63 2.59 -6.92
C SER A 249 14.51 1.89 -7.68
N MET A 250 13.31 1.80 -7.09
CA MET A 250 12.12 1.18 -7.70
C MET A 250 11.65 1.97 -8.92
N LEU A 251 11.50 3.30 -8.79
CA LEU A 251 11.10 4.16 -9.90
C LEU A 251 12.13 4.14 -11.03
N ILE A 252 13.42 4.22 -10.70
CA ILE A 252 14.51 4.18 -11.69
C ILE A 252 14.50 2.83 -12.42
N ALA A 253 14.28 1.72 -11.69
CA ALA A 253 14.17 0.40 -12.30
C ALA A 253 12.99 0.32 -13.28
N ILE A 254 11.80 0.80 -12.89
CA ILE A 254 10.62 0.85 -13.78
C ILE A 254 10.93 1.65 -15.05
N ILE A 255 11.46 2.86 -14.91
CA ILE A 255 11.76 3.73 -16.06
C ILE A 255 12.79 3.07 -17.00
N ALA A 256 13.92 2.59 -16.45
CA ALA A 256 14.97 1.97 -17.25
C ALA A 256 14.49 0.71 -17.95
N THR A 257 13.70 -0.13 -17.27
CA THR A 257 13.16 -1.36 -17.83
C THR A 257 12.06 -1.07 -18.86
N SER A 258 11.25 -0.02 -18.67
CA SER A 258 10.28 0.42 -19.68
C SER A 258 10.96 0.91 -20.95
N LEU A 259 12.04 1.69 -20.82
CA LEU A 259 12.85 2.10 -21.98
C LEU A 259 13.47 0.90 -22.70
N LEU A 260 13.97 -0.09 -21.96
CA LEU A 260 14.44 -1.34 -22.55
C LEU A 260 13.33 -2.05 -23.32
N GLY A 261 12.11 -2.12 -22.74
CA GLY A 261 10.94 -2.69 -23.41
C GLY A 261 10.59 -1.98 -24.71
N VAL A 262 10.62 -0.64 -24.73
CA VAL A 262 10.40 0.17 -25.95
C VAL A 262 11.46 -0.14 -27.03
N VAL A 263 12.73 -0.22 -26.64
CA VAL A 263 13.82 -0.56 -27.58
C VAL A 263 13.64 -1.97 -28.16
N ILE A 264 13.30 -2.94 -27.31
CA ILE A 264 13.06 -4.33 -27.74
C ILE A 264 11.86 -4.37 -28.71
N GLU A 265 10.76 -3.70 -28.40
CA GLU A 265 9.58 -3.67 -29.27
C GLU A 265 9.88 -3.00 -30.63
N ALA A 266 10.60 -1.88 -30.62
CA ALA A 266 11.01 -1.19 -31.84
C ALA A 266 11.92 -2.06 -32.74
N TRP A 267 12.73 -2.94 -32.15
CA TRP A 267 13.65 -3.81 -32.87
C TRP A 267 13.03 -5.14 -33.29
N ARG A 268 12.27 -5.79 -32.40
CA ARG A 268 11.81 -7.18 -32.56
C ARG A 268 10.35 -7.30 -32.95
N HIS A 269 9.55 -6.22 -32.82
CA HIS A 269 8.11 -6.21 -33.11
C HIS A 269 7.36 -7.36 -32.44
N VAL A 270 7.58 -7.52 -31.12
CA VAL A 270 7.07 -8.63 -30.30
C VAL A 270 5.53 -8.65 -30.29
N GLY A 271 4.91 -7.47 -30.22
CA GLY A 271 3.45 -7.31 -30.23
C GLY A 271 2.76 -7.76 -28.92
N ALA A 272 1.45 -7.59 -28.87
CA ALA A 272 0.63 -8.02 -27.75
C ALA A 272 0.52 -9.55 -27.68
N ARG A 273 0.37 -10.07 -26.45
CA ARG A 273 0.02 -11.49 -26.25
C ARG A 273 -1.41 -11.74 -26.72
N VAL A 274 -1.58 -12.72 -27.61
CA VAL A 274 -2.87 -13.14 -28.16
C VAL A 274 -2.96 -14.66 -28.08
N GLY A 275 -3.50 -15.20 -26.99
CA GLY A 275 -3.71 -16.63 -26.79
C GLY A 275 -2.57 -17.49 -27.32
N ASP A 276 -2.87 -18.50 -28.14
CA ASP A 276 -1.90 -19.40 -28.75
C ASP A 276 -1.19 -18.80 -30.00
N GLN A 277 -1.72 -17.69 -30.56
CA GLN A 277 -1.14 -17.07 -31.76
C GLN A 277 0.16 -16.31 -31.43
N ASN A 278 0.22 -15.65 -30.27
CA ASN A 278 1.43 -14.98 -29.78
C ASN A 278 1.56 -15.16 -28.25
N PRO A 279 1.90 -16.36 -27.78
CA PRO A 279 1.98 -16.64 -26.34
C PRO A 279 3.13 -15.93 -25.63
N THR A 280 4.14 -15.47 -26.40
CA THR A 280 5.35 -14.77 -25.90
C THR A 280 5.26 -13.24 -26.01
N GLY A 281 4.10 -12.69 -26.41
CA GLY A 281 3.88 -11.25 -26.53
C GLY A 281 3.75 -10.53 -25.17
N TRP A 282 3.69 -9.19 -25.21
CA TRP A 282 3.50 -8.33 -24.03
C TRP A 282 2.12 -8.59 -23.39
N SER A 283 2.11 -8.71 -22.07
CA SER A 283 0.94 -9.23 -21.35
C SER A 283 -0.26 -8.28 -21.35
N LEU A 284 -0.08 -7.01 -21.00
CA LEU A 284 -1.19 -6.05 -20.83
C LEU A 284 -1.12 -4.87 -21.81
N ASN A 285 0.07 -4.38 -22.11
CA ASN A 285 0.26 -3.29 -23.07
C ASN A 285 1.61 -3.40 -23.77
N VAL A 286 1.61 -3.05 -25.04
CA VAL A 286 2.83 -3.05 -25.87
C VAL A 286 3.58 -1.76 -25.57
N PRO A 287 4.86 -1.80 -25.15
CA PRO A 287 5.65 -0.60 -24.90
C PRO A 287 5.89 0.18 -26.19
N ARG A 288 5.56 1.48 -26.16
CA ARG A 288 5.76 2.40 -27.30
C ARG A 288 6.23 3.74 -26.77
N LEU A 289 6.89 4.53 -27.62
CA LEU A 289 7.13 5.94 -27.31
C LEU A 289 5.79 6.69 -27.26
N PRO A 290 5.65 7.71 -26.40
CA PRO A 290 4.43 8.51 -26.36
C PRO A 290 4.17 9.14 -27.74
N SER A 291 3.00 8.90 -28.28
CA SER A 291 2.56 9.50 -29.55
C SER A 291 2.04 10.93 -29.38
N GLN A 292 1.78 11.35 -28.14
CA GLN A 292 1.29 12.67 -27.75
C GLN A 292 2.29 13.37 -26.83
N SER A 293 2.04 14.65 -26.52
CA SER A 293 2.87 15.40 -25.57
C SER A 293 2.95 14.63 -24.24
N SER A 294 4.15 14.57 -23.66
CA SER A 294 4.37 13.97 -22.32
C SER A 294 3.66 14.73 -21.20
N PHE A 295 3.07 15.88 -21.51
CA PHE A 295 2.33 16.73 -20.59
C PHE A 295 0.88 16.88 -21.08
N ALA A 296 -0.06 16.55 -20.20
CA ALA A 296 -1.50 16.68 -20.46
C ALA A 296 -2.23 17.19 -19.22
N TRP A 297 -3.41 17.76 -19.42
CA TRP A 297 -4.30 18.06 -18.30
C TRP A 297 -4.75 16.76 -17.66
N PRO A 298 -4.80 16.70 -16.31
CA PRO A 298 -5.26 15.51 -15.59
C PRO A 298 -6.70 15.18 -15.95
N ASP A 299 -6.96 13.91 -16.23
CA ASP A 299 -8.33 13.40 -16.40
C ASP A 299 -8.85 12.92 -15.03
N LEU A 300 -9.83 13.63 -14.52
CA LEU A 300 -10.44 13.39 -13.21
C LEU A 300 -11.86 12.77 -13.33
N GLY A 301 -12.22 12.22 -14.47
CA GLY A 301 -13.54 11.64 -14.71
C GLY A 301 -13.91 10.46 -13.79
N LEU A 302 -12.96 9.89 -13.06
CA LEU A 302 -13.21 8.83 -12.07
C LEU A 302 -13.64 9.34 -10.69
N LEU A 303 -13.57 10.65 -10.43
CA LEU A 303 -13.96 11.20 -9.13
C LEU A 303 -15.45 10.96 -8.85
N LEU A 304 -15.73 10.57 -7.61
CA LEU A 304 -17.10 10.32 -7.10
C LEU A 304 -17.88 9.21 -7.84
N HIS A 305 -17.17 8.34 -8.58
CA HIS A 305 -17.76 7.15 -9.20
C HIS A 305 -17.88 6.03 -8.15
N VAL A 306 -18.74 6.24 -7.15
CA VAL A 306 -18.91 5.33 -6.01
C VAL A 306 -20.37 5.00 -5.78
N ASP A 307 -20.64 3.75 -5.41
CA ASP A 307 -21.95 3.27 -4.97
C ASP A 307 -21.81 2.76 -3.52
N LEU A 308 -22.30 3.56 -2.58
CA LEU A 308 -22.17 3.29 -1.14
C LEU A 308 -23.15 2.22 -0.65
N VAL A 309 -24.18 1.90 -1.39
CA VAL A 309 -25.28 1.03 -0.94
C VAL A 309 -25.35 -0.26 -1.75
N GLY A 310 -25.16 -0.17 -3.08
CA GLY A 310 -25.34 -1.30 -3.98
C GLY A 310 -24.43 -2.51 -3.68
N GLY A 311 -23.26 -2.27 -3.07
CA GLY A 311 -22.38 -3.36 -2.63
C GLY A 311 -22.99 -4.26 -1.56
N PHE A 312 -23.91 -3.75 -0.75
CA PHE A 312 -24.62 -4.50 0.30
C PHE A 312 -25.90 -5.21 -0.20
N LEU A 313 -26.24 -4.99 -1.45
CA LEU A 313 -27.42 -5.57 -2.09
C LEU A 313 -27.00 -6.63 -3.10
N SER A 314 -27.72 -7.73 -3.17
CA SER A 314 -27.60 -8.73 -4.24
C SER A 314 -28.79 -8.55 -5.19
N ASP A 315 -28.51 -8.20 -6.46
CA ASP A 315 -29.54 -7.93 -7.48
C ASP A 315 -30.60 -6.91 -7.04
N GLY A 316 -30.14 -5.85 -6.32
CA GLY A 316 -31.02 -4.80 -5.79
C GLY A 316 -31.84 -5.20 -4.56
N GLN A 317 -31.67 -6.42 -4.04
CA GLN A 317 -32.38 -6.92 -2.86
C GLN A 317 -31.42 -7.17 -1.70
N PHE A 318 -31.88 -6.90 -0.48
CA PHE A 318 -31.14 -7.23 0.71
C PHE A 318 -31.15 -8.75 0.96
N ARG A 319 -29.94 -9.34 1.00
CA ARG A 319 -29.72 -10.75 1.35
C ARG A 319 -28.69 -10.86 2.46
N TRP A 320 -29.02 -11.48 3.57
CA TRP A 320 -28.14 -11.62 4.74
C TRP A 320 -26.76 -12.22 4.41
N GLY A 321 -26.69 -13.21 3.52
CA GLY A 321 -25.41 -13.83 3.13
C GLY A 321 -24.50 -12.85 2.36
N ALA A 322 -25.05 -12.10 1.41
CA ALA A 322 -24.32 -11.07 0.68
C ALA A 322 -23.87 -9.95 1.61
N PHE A 323 -24.75 -9.46 2.47
CA PHE A 323 -24.44 -8.44 3.48
C PHE A 323 -23.27 -8.86 4.39
N LEU A 324 -23.32 -10.10 4.93
CA LEU A 324 -22.25 -10.62 5.78
C LEU A 324 -20.92 -10.72 5.02
N GLY A 325 -20.96 -11.21 3.76
CA GLY A 325 -19.77 -11.29 2.91
C GLY A 325 -19.12 -9.93 2.71
N VAL A 326 -19.91 -8.92 2.36
CA VAL A 326 -19.42 -7.55 2.18
C VAL A 326 -18.89 -6.95 3.49
N LEU A 327 -19.59 -7.15 4.60
CA LEU A 327 -19.12 -6.71 5.91
C LEU A 327 -17.75 -7.29 6.26
N LEU A 328 -17.51 -8.57 5.95
CA LEU A 328 -16.20 -9.21 6.18
C LEU A 328 -15.11 -8.72 5.23
N ILE A 329 -15.47 -8.37 3.99
CA ILE A 329 -14.52 -7.73 3.06
C ILE A 329 -14.11 -6.36 3.62
N VAL A 330 -15.06 -5.51 4.01
CA VAL A 330 -14.79 -4.19 4.61
C VAL A 330 -13.95 -4.35 5.89
N PHE A 331 -14.27 -5.32 6.73
CA PHE A 331 -13.51 -5.62 7.94
C PHE A 331 -12.07 -6.09 7.62
N SER A 332 -11.87 -6.88 6.55
CA SER A 332 -10.54 -7.33 6.13
C SER A 332 -9.71 -6.19 5.57
N LEU A 333 -10.31 -5.31 4.75
CA LEU A 333 -9.69 -4.06 4.27
C LEU A 333 -9.26 -3.20 5.46
N MET A 334 -10.18 -2.95 6.39
CA MET A 334 -9.94 -2.16 7.60
C MET A 334 -8.77 -2.71 8.43
N LEU A 335 -8.71 -4.02 8.65
CA LEU A 335 -7.62 -4.63 9.43
C LEU A 335 -6.28 -4.49 8.70
N ALA A 336 -6.25 -4.74 7.39
CA ALA A 336 -5.04 -4.64 6.60
C ALA A 336 -4.49 -3.21 6.62
N ASP A 337 -5.32 -2.20 6.35
CA ASP A 337 -4.95 -0.78 6.39
C ASP A 337 -4.51 -0.34 7.78
N PHE A 338 -5.29 -0.68 8.78
CA PHE A 338 -5.04 -0.32 10.17
C PHE A 338 -3.67 -0.80 10.68
N PHE A 339 -3.29 -2.07 10.40
CA PHE A 339 -2.01 -2.59 10.87
C PHE A 339 -0.84 -2.09 10.04
N ASP A 340 -1.02 -1.87 8.75
CA ASP A 340 0.00 -1.28 7.86
C ASP A 340 0.35 0.14 8.29
N THR A 341 -0.67 1.00 8.46
CA THR A 341 -0.49 2.36 8.97
C THR A 341 0.19 2.39 10.32
N MET A 342 -0.24 1.53 11.27
CA MET A 342 0.35 1.54 12.61
C MET A 342 1.82 1.16 12.62
N GLY A 343 2.18 0.12 11.86
CA GLY A 343 3.56 -0.30 11.70
C GLY A 343 4.42 0.81 11.09
N THR A 344 3.92 1.43 10.04
CA THR A 344 4.59 2.52 9.31
C THR A 344 4.80 3.77 10.16
N VAL A 345 3.75 4.23 10.86
CA VAL A 345 3.81 5.44 11.70
C VAL A 345 4.83 5.27 12.83
N VAL A 346 4.85 4.10 13.49
CA VAL A 346 5.83 3.81 14.55
C VAL A 346 7.24 3.70 13.97
N ALA A 347 7.44 3.01 12.84
CA ALA A 347 8.75 2.85 12.21
C ALA A 347 9.35 4.20 11.78
N VAL A 348 8.56 5.05 11.10
CA VAL A 348 8.98 6.40 10.68
C VAL A 348 9.24 7.29 11.89
N GLY A 349 8.39 7.21 12.93
CA GLY A 349 8.54 7.95 14.17
C GLY A 349 9.81 7.58 14.94
N ALA A 350 10.14 6.30 15.01
CA ALA A 350 11.36 5.81 15.64
C ALA A 350 12.62 6.32 14.91
N GLN A 351 12.61 6.22 13.57
CA GLN A 351 13.74 6.72 12.76
C GLN A 351 13.87 8.24 12.81
N ALA A 352 12.76 8.96 12.95
CA ALA A 352 12.76 10.41 13.13
C ALA A 352 13.14 10.86 14.54
N HIS A 353 13.29 9.94 15.50
CA HIS A 353 13.48 10.21 16.95
C HIS A 353 12.35 11.10 17.52
N LEU A 354 11.11 10.83 17.11
CA LEU A 354 9.93 11.59 17.50
C LEU A 354 9.00 10.83 18.46
N LEU A 355 9.31 9.57 18.79
CA LEU A 355 8.48 8.78 19.69
C LEU A 355 8.67 9.23 21.15
N ASP A 356 7.56 9.24 21.91
CA ASP A 356 7.57 9.44 23.35
C ASP A 356 8.04 8.17 24.12
N ALA A 357 8.03 8.22 25.45
CA ALA A 357 8.44 7.10 26.30
C ALA A 357 7.55 5.86 26.14
N ASP A 358 6.32 6.02 25.69
CA ASP A 358 5.36 4.95 25.46
C ASP A 358 5.41 4.42 24.01
N GLY A 359 6.32 4.96 23.19
CA GLY A 359 6.50 4.57 21.78
C GLY A 359 5.50 5.19 20.84
N ASN A 360 4.79 6.26 21.22
CA ASN A 360 3.83 6.95 20.37
C ASN A 360 4.45 8.17 19.70
N PRO A 361 4.13 8.46 18.44
CA PRO A 361 4.51 9.70 17.79
C PRO A 361 3.68 10.89 18.29
N PRO A 362 4.20 12.13 18.18
CA PRO A 362 3.44 13.32 18.51
C PRO A 362 2.22 13.45 17.58
N HIS A 363 1.11 13.96 18.10
CA HIS A 363 -0.14 14.13 17.33
C HIS A 363 -0.69 12.82 16.75
N LEU A 364 -0.52 11.69 17.44
CA LEU A 364 -0.96 10.38 16.97
C LEU A 364 -2.44 10.36 16.54
N LYS A 365 -3.31 11.03 17.30
CA LYS A 365 -4.74 11.09 16.97
C LYS A 365 -4.97 11.79 15.63
N GLU A 366 -4.33 12.92 15.41
CA GLU A 366 -4.43 13.69 14.17
C GLU A 366 -3.84 12.92 12.97
N ILE A 367 -2.71 12.24 13.15
CA ILE A 367 -2.12 11.37 12.14
C ILE A 367 -3.14 10.34 11.67
N LEU A 368 -3.83 9.69 12.60
CA LEU A 368 -4.76 8.61 12.29
C LEU A 368 -6.11 9.11 11.76
N VAL A 369 -6.54 10.29 12.18
CA VAL A 369 -7.70 10.96 11.56
C VAL A 369 -7.39 11.26 10.10
N VAL A 370 -6.21 11.80 9.79
CA VAL A 370 -5.83 12.05 8.39
C VAL A 370 -5.72 10.75 7.60
N ASP A 371 -5.15 9.71 8.18
CA ASP A 371 -5.03 8.40 7.53
C ASP A 371 -6.40 7.80 7.20
N SER A 372 -7.33 7.76 8.16
CA SER A 372 -8.69 7.29 7.91
C SER A 372 -9.46 8.12 6.87
N LEU A 373 -9.29 9.45 6.89
CA LEU A 373 -9.83 10.33 5.84
C LEU A 373 -9.16 10.09 4.49
N SER A 374 -7.91 9.62 4.48
CA SER A 374 -7.19 9.27 3.26
C SER A 374 -7.79 8.02 2.60
N ALA A 375 -8.19 7.02 3.37
CA ALA A 375 -8.92 5.87 2.87
C ALA A 375 -10.28 6.30 2.26
N VAL A 376 -11.05 7.16 2.95
CA VAL A 376 -12.28 7.74 2.39
C VAL A 376 -12.02 8.49 1.10
N ALA A 377 -11.01 9.37 1.07
CA ALA A 377 -10.65 10.13 -0.12
C ALA A 377 -10.18 9.23 -1.26
N GLY A 378 -9.48 8.14 -0.96
CA GLY A 378 -9.07 7.11 -1.91
C GLY A 378 -10.25 6.43 -2.58
N GLY A 379 -11.25 6.01 -1.80
CA GLY A 379 -12.50 5.45 -2.32
C GLY A 379 -13.29 6.45 -3.17
N LEU A 380 -13.54 7.67 -2.67
CA LEU A 380 -14.22 8.74 -3.39
C LEU A 380 -13.46 9.18 -4.65
N GLY A 381 -12.13 9.10 -4.62
CA GLY A 381 -11.26 9.39 -5.76
C GLY A 381 -11.13 8.24 -6.74
N SER A 382 -11.71 7.07 -6.48
CA SER A 382 -11.50 5.84 -7.27
C SER A 382 -10.01 5.48 -7.42
N ALA A 383 -9.21 5.81 -6.39
CA ALA A 383 -7.77 5.55 -6.33
C ALA A 383 -7.42 4.34 -5.43
N SER A 384 -8.43 3.62 -4.90
CA SER A 384 -8.31 2.62 -3.83
C SER A 384 -8.00 3.24 -2.45
N SER A 385 -7.91 2.42 -1.39
CA SER A 385 -7.58 2.92 -0.05
C SER A 385 -6.19 3.55 -0.02
N ALA A 386 -6.09 4.77 0.52
CA ALA A 386 -4.84 5.49 0.65
C ALA A 386 -4.34 5.42 2.10
N THR A 387 -3.12 4.98 2.30
CA THR A 387 -2.51 4.66 3.59
C THR A 387 -1.09 5.22 3.72
N ALA A 388 -0.53 5.15 4.90
CA ALA A 388 0.80 5.63 5.24
C ALA A 388 1.92 4.79 4.58
N TYR A 389 2.99 5.44 4.10
CA TYR A 389 4.10 4.79 3.39
C TYR A 389 5.40 4.78 4.19
N VAL A 390 5.97 3.58 4.37
CA VAL A 390 7.23 3.36 5.09
C VAL A 390 8.43 4.00 4.38
N GLU A 391 8.37 4.22 3.07
CA GLU A 391 9.36 4.94 2.27
C GLU A 391 9.59 6.38 2.74
N SER A 392 8.67 6.93 3.52
CA SER A 392 8.84 8.22 4.22
C SER A 392 10.09 8.24 5.12
N ALA A 393 10.51 7.06 5.59
CA ALA A 393 11.76 6.85 6.31
C ALA A 393 12.99 7.34 5.53
N SER A 394 12.96 7.29 4.19
CA SER A 394 14.05 7.80 3.33
C SER A 394 14.22 9.31 3.46
N GLY A 395 13.12 10.06 3.49
CA GLY A 395 13.15 11.52 3.72
C GLY A 395 13.57 11.87 5.14
N VAL A 396 13.14 11.08 6.12
CA VAL A 396 13.61 11.19 7.51
C VAL A 396 15.12 10.94 7.61
N GLY A 397 15.66 10.00 6.83
CA GLY A 397 17.10 9.77 6.68
C GLY A 397 17.89 10.99 6.18
N GLU A 398 17.25 11.89 5.40
CA GLU A 398 17.81 13.17 4.96
C GLU A 398 17.73 14.28 6.02
N GLY A 399 17.13 14.00 7.15
CA GLY A 399 16.98 14.93 8.26
C GLY A 399 15.62 15.63 8.33
N ALA A 400 14.62 15.20 7.56
CA ALA A 400 13.23 15.63 7.75
C ALA A 400 12.71 15.16 9.12
N ARG A 401 12.00 16.04 9.81
CA ARG A 401 11.45 15.79 11.16
C ARG A 401 10.05 16.35 11.34
N THR A 402 9.53 17.03 10.33
CA THR A 402 8.29 17.80 10.47
C THR A 402 7.35 17.58 9.29
N GLY A 403 6.10 17.99 9.46
CA GLY A 403 5.09 17.93 8.41
C GLY A 403 5.41 18.78 7.16
N LEU A 404 6.39 19.69 7.22
CA LEU A 404 6.78 20.45 6.03
C LEU A 404 7.32 19.52 4.93
N ALA A 405 8.04 18.45 5.30
CA ALA A 405 8.49 17.46 4.32
C ALA A 405 7.29 16.81 3.61
N SER A 406 6.23 16.44 4.34
CA SER A 406 5.01 15.89 3.75
C SER A 406 4.30 16.89 2.82
N VAL A 407 4.28 18.19 3.18
CA VAL A 407 3.73 19.22 2.27
C VAL A 407 4.50 19.26 0.95
N VAL A 408 5.83 19.17 1.00
CA VAL A 408 6.68 19.15 -0.22
C VAL A 408 6.42 17.86 -1.03
N THR A 409 6.35 16.71 -0.36
CA THR A 409 6.03 15.43 -1.00
C THR A 409 4.68 15.47 -1.71
N GLY A 410 3.64 15.98 -1.02
CA GLY A 410 2.30 16.09 -1.60
C GLY A 410 2.23 17.08 -2.76
N ALA A 411 2.94 18.21 -2.69
CA ALA A 411 3.04 19.14 -3.81
C ALA A 411 3.71 18.50 -5.04
N ALA A 412 4.72 17.64 -4.83
CA ALA A 412 5.36 16.90 -5.92
C ALA A 412 4.40 15.85 -6.53
N PHE A 413 3.57 15.16 -5.73
CA PHE A 413 2.51 14.30 -6.25
C PHE A 413 1.49 15.07 -7.07
N LEU A 414 1.02 16.23 -6.63
CA LEU A 414 0.12 17.08 -7.42
C LEU A 414 0.75 17.51 -8.75
N ALA A 415 2.03 17.86 -8.75
CA ALA A 415 2.74 18.20 -9.97
C ALA A 415 2.86 17.01 -10.93
N SER A 416 2.96 15.78 -10.42
CA SER A 416 3.08 14.58 -11.24
C SER A 416 1.80 14.20 -12.00
N MET A 417 0.63 14.76 -11.63
CA MET A 417 -0.63 14.55 -12.36
C MET A 417 -0.51 14.93 -13.85
N PHE A 418 0.27 15.95 -14.14
CA PHE A 418 0.47 16.45 -15.52
C PHE A 418 1.37 15.54 -16.35
N LEU A 419 2.03 14.54 -15.74
CA LEU A 419 2.87 13.55 -16.40
C LEU A 419 2.13 12.22 -16.66
N ALA A 420 0.82 12.19 -16.47
CA ALA A 420 0.00 10.98 -16.59
C ALA A 420 0.18 10.23 -17.94
N PRO A 421 0.30 10.89 -19.12
CA PRO A 421 0.51 10.17 -20.38
C PRO A 421 1.81 9.36 -20.44
N VAL A 422 2.82 9.70 -19.65
CA VAL A 422 4.09 8.96 -19.62
C VAL A 422 3.92 7.58 -18.97
N VAL A 423 2.98 7.44 -18.05
CA VAL A 423 2.79 6.18 -17.30
C VAL A 423 2.05 5.13 -18.12
N SER A 424 1.20 5.52 -19.07
CA SER A 424 0.50 4.56 -19.94
C SER A 424 1.46 3.68 -20.76
N ILE A 425 2.70 4.14 -20.97
CA ILE A 425 3.75 3.44 -21.72
C ILE A 425 4.41 2.31 -20.91
N ILE A 426 4.29 2.33 -19.59
CA ILE A 426 4.96 1.37 -18.71
C ILE A 426 4.31 -0.02 -18.91
N PRO A 427 5.05 -1.01 -19.45
CA PRO A 427 4.51 -2.36 -19.57
C PRO A 427 4.48 -3.06 -18.22
N SER A 428 3.58 -4.03 -18.05
CA SER A 428 3.46 -4.83 -16.83
C SER A 428 4.78 -5.49 -16.44
N GLU A 429 5.53 -5.94 -17.42
CA GLU A 429 6.82 -6.61 -17.24
C GLU A 429 7.93 -5.69 -16.70
N ALA A 430 7.79 -4.38 -16.86
CA ALA A 430 8.70 -3.42 -16.23
C ALA A 430 8.29 -3.07 -14.79
N ALA A 431 7.01 -3.14 -14.46
CA ALA A 431 6.50 -2.83 -13.14
C ALA A 431 6.46 -4.05 -12.19
N ALA A 432 6.18 -5.25 -12.72
CA ALA A 432 6.09 -6.49 -11.97
C ALA A 432 7.32 -6.82 -11.10
N PRO A 433 8.58 -6.58 -11.54
CA PRO A 433 9.77 -6.76 -10.69
C PRO A 433 9.70 -5.99 -9.38
N VAL A 434 9.11 -4.79 -9.41
CA VAL A 434 8.96 -3.97 -8.21
C VAL A 434 7.89 -4.54 -7.28
N LEU A 435 6.79 -5.09 -7.82
CA LEU A 435 5.78 -5.81 -7.01
C LEU A 435 6.41 -6.99 -6.26
N VAL A 436 7.22 -7.80 -6.95
CA VAL A 436 7.95 -8.92 -6.34
C VAL A 436 8.91 -8.42 -5.26
N PHE A 437 9.61 -7.32 -5.53
CA PHE A 437 10.56 -6.76 -4.59
C PHE A 437 9.88 -6.15 -3.34
N VAL A 438 8.75 -5.46 -3.51
CA VAL A 438 7.93 -4.95 -2.40
C VAL A 438 7.40 -6.11 -1.55
N GLY A 439 6.91 -7.17 -2.18
CA GLY A 439 6.51 -8.38 -1.47
C GLY A 439 7.65 -8.97 -0.62
N PHE A 440 8.88 -8.99 -1.14
CA PHE A 440 10.06 -9.39 -0.38
C PHE A 440 10.32 -8.47 0.83
N LEU A 441 10.19 -7.15 0.67
CA LEU A 441 10.37 -6.22 1.80
C LEU A 441 9.33 -6.47 2.90
N MET A 442 8.08 -6.78 2.55
CA MET A 442 7.03 -7.13 3.52
C MET A 442 7.31 -8.46 4.24
N MET A 443 8.02 -9.39 3.60
CA MET A 443 8.46 -10.66 4.21
C MET A 443 9.35 -10.47 5.45
N SER A 444 10.01 -9.34 5.61
CA SER A 444 10.87 -9.07 6.78
C SER A 444 10.12 -9.20 8.12
N GLN A 445 8.81 -8.96 8.13
CA GLN A 445 7.95 -9.10 9.31
C GLN A 445 7.76 -10.56 9.77
N VAL A 446 8.16 -11.56 8.97
CA VAL A 446 8.06 -12.99 9.34
C VAL A 446 8.83 -13.32 10.61
N THR A 447 9.87 -12.56 10.93
CA THR A 447 10.67 -12.69 12.15
C THR A 447 9.92 -12.31 13.43
N GLU A 448 8.78 -11.62 13.30
CA GLU A 448 7.93 -11.25 14.44
C GLU A 448 6.99 -12.40 14.86
N VAL A 449 6.90 -13.47 14.04
CA VAL A 449 6.10 -14.64 14.32
C VAL A 449 6.86 -15.60 15.23
N ASN A 450 6.23 -16.03 16.32
CA ASN A 450 6.79 -17.06 17.18
C ASN A 450 6.53 -18.46 16.58
N TRP A 451 7.49 -18.94 15.79
CA TRP A 451 7.39 -20.24 15.10
C TRP A 451 7.55 -21.45 16.02
N THR A 452 8.11 -21.26 17.23
CA THR A 452 8.29 -22.35 18.19
C THR A 452 7.02 -22.67 18.98
N ASP A 453 6.06 -21.75 19.00
CA ASP A 453 4.75 -21.92 19.60
C ASP A 453 3.70 -22.26 18.53
N LEU A 454 3.19 -23.49 18.55
CA LEU A 454 2.15 -23.95 17.61
C LEU A 454 0.87 -23.11 17.69
N GLU A 455 0.56 -22.56 18.87
CA GLU A 455 -0.64 -21.74 19.08
C GLU A 455 -0.59 -20.41 18.31
N GLU A 456 0.62 -19.94 17.96
CA GLU A 456 0.85 -18.71 17.19
C GLU A 456 1.36 -19.00 15.77
N GLY A 457 2.27 -19.96 15.62
CA GLY A 457 2.91 -20.28 14.34
C GLY A 457 1.94 -20.87 13.31
N LEU A 458 1.07 -21.81 13.71
CA LEU A 458 0.13 -22.44 12.78
C LEU A 458 -0.93 -21.46 12.24
N PRO A 459 -1.59 -20.62 13.06
CA PRO A 459 -2.47 -19.59 12.56
C PRO A 459 -1.76 -18.60 11.63
N ALA A 460 -0.55 -18.16 11.98
CA ALA A 460 0.26 -17.28 11.17
C ALA A 460 0.61 -17.90 9.81
N PHE A 461 1.06 -19.15 9.79
CA PHE A 461 1.35 -19.90 8.57
C PHE A 461 0.14 -19.96 7.63
N LEU A 462 -1.04 -20.34 8.14
CA LEU A 462 -2.24 -20.42 7.33
C LEU A 462 -2.68 -19.05 6.80
N THR A 463 -2.55 -17.98 7.60
CA THR A 463 -2.79 -16.62 7.14
C THR A 463 -1.93 -16.29 5.93
N MET A 464 -0.63 -16.54 6.02
CA MET A 464 0.34 -16.20 4.96
C MET A 464 0.12 -17.00 3.68
N VAL A 465 -0.08 -18.33 3.83
CA VAL A 465 -0.10 -19.26 2.70
C VAL A 465 -1.42 -19.21 1.95
N LEU A 466 -2.54 -19.08 2.66
CA LEU A 466 -3.85 -19.10 2.01
C LEU A 466 -4.12 -17.84 1.18
N MET A 467 -3.49 -16.69 1.47
CA MET A 467 -3.67 -15.47 0.68
C MET A 467 -3.28 -15.66 -0.80
N PRO A 468 -2.05 -16.05 -1.15
CA PRO A 468 -1.69 -16.27 -2.55
C PRO A 468 -2.35 -17.52 -3.15
N PHE A 469 -2.51 -18.62 -2.40
CA PHE A 469 -3.07 -19.85 -2.94
C PHE A 469 -4.56 -19.84 -3.17
N SER A 470 -5.33 -19.06 -2.39
CA SER A 470 -6.76 -18.85 -2.64
C SER A 470 -7.05 -17.62 -3.50
N TYR A 471 -6.01 -16.85 -3.84
CA TYR A 471 -6.13 -15.53 -4.49
C TYR A 471 -7.03 -14.57 -3.71
N SER A 472 -7.01 -14.66 -2.36
CA SER A 472 -7.90 -13.91 -1.47
C SER A 472 -7.25 -13.59 -0.12
N VAL A 473 -7.05 -12.30 0.13
CA VAL A 473 -6.54 -11.80 1.42
C VAL A 473 -7.53 -12.10 2.55
N THR A 474 -8.82 -11.94 2.28
CA THR A 474 -9.91 -12.20 3.24
C THR A 474 -9.89 -13.67 3.73
N THR A 475 -9.64 -14.62 2.81
CA THR A 475 -9.53 -16.05 3.15
C THR A 475 -8.37 -16.31 4.10
N GLY A 476 -7.21 -15.70 3.86
CA GLY A 476 -6.05 -15.84 4.73
C GLY A 476 -6.30 -15.30 6.14
N ILE A 477 -6.84 -14.06 6.24
CA ILE A 477 -7.18 -13.46 7.54
C ILE A 477 -8.19 -14.32 8.30
N GLY A 478 -9.26 -14.74 7.63
CA GLY A 478 -10.32 -15.55 8.24
C GLY A 478 -9.81 -16.89 8.77
N ALA A 479 -9.02 -17.60 7.97
CA ALA A 479 -8.42 -18.87 8.38
C ALA A 479 -7.48 -18.70 9.59
N GLY A 480 -6.65 -17.65 9.59
CA GLY A 480 -5.77 -17.34 10.71
C GLY A 480 -6.53 -17.10 12.01
N PHE A 481 -7.60 -16.30 11.97
CA PHE A 481 -8.42 -16.00 13.14
C PHE A 481 -9.14 -17.23 13.66
N ILE A 482 -9.74 -18.03 12.78
CA ILE A 482 -10.42 -19.28 13.14
C ILE A 482 -9.45 -20.24 13.81
N VAL A 483 -8.30 -20.51 13.19
CA VAL A 483 -7.32 -21.47 13.69
C VAL A 483 -6.67 -20.98 14.98
N TYR A 484 -6.42 -19.68 15.13
CA TYR A 484 -5.93 -19.12 16.40
C TYR A 484 -6.93 -19.35 17.55
N CYS A 485 -8.22 -19.07 17.33
CA CYS A 485 -9.25 -19.33 18.32
C CYS A 485 -9.36 -20.82 18.65
N LEU A 486 -9.30 -21.70 17.64
CA LEU A 486 -9.35 -23.15 17.82
C LEU A 486 -8.14 -23.67 18.60
N THR A 487 -6.92 -23.27 18.27
CA THR A 487 -5.71 -23.69 19.00
C THR A 487 -5.76 -23.27 20.46
N LYS A 488 -6.19 -22.04 20.77
CA LYS A 488 -6.38 -21.56 22.14
C LYS A 488 -7.50 -22.32 22.89
N LEU A 489 -8.56 -22.71 22.19
CA LEU A 489 -9.65 -23.52 22.78
C LEU A 489 -9.14 -24.92 23.14
N VAL A 490 -8.46 -25.60 22.23
CA VAL A 490 -7.95 -26.98 22.43
C VAL A 490 -6.95 -27.04 23.60
N VAL A 491 -6.10 -26.04 23.75
CA VAL A 491 -5.10 -25.95 24.84
C VAL A 491 -5.71 -25.45 26.16
N GLY A 492 -7.03 -25.15 26.20
CA GLY A 492 -7.71 -24.67 27.41
C GLY A 492 -7.43 -23.22 27.76
N LYS A 493 -6.86 -22.44 26.81
CA LYS A 493 -6.52 -21.00 26.97
C LYS A 493 -7.57 -20.06 26.35
N ALA A 494 -8.79 -20.52 26.11
CA ALA A 494 -9.85 -19.73 25.45
C ALA A 494 -10.10 -18.36 26.12
N ARG A 495 -9.97 -18.28 27.45
CA ARG A 495 -10.11 -17.01 28.20
C ARG A 495 -9.03 -15.97 27.93
N ARG A 496 -7.90 -16.36 27.31
CA ARG A 496 -6.82 -15.43 26.93
C ARG A 496 -7.06 -14.76 25.58
N VAL A 497 -8.00 -15.26 24.80
CA VAL A 497 -8.40 -14.67 23.51
C VAL A 497 -9.38 -13.53 23.76
N HIS A 498 -9.12 -12.39 23.17
CA HIS A 498 -9.99 -11.22 23.30
C HIS A 498 -11.37 -11.50 22.67
N PRO A 499 -12.50 -11.08 23.28
CA PRO A 499 -13.84 -11.36 22.76
C PRO A 499 -14.06 -10.92 21.32
N VAL A 500 -13.50 -9.78 20.90
CA VAL A 500 -13.57 -9.29 19.51
C VAL A 500 -13.04 -10.33 18.52
N LEU A 501 -11.96 -11.05 18.85
CA LEU A 501 -11.38 -12.05 17.96
C LEU A 501 -12.27 -13.30 17.84
N TRP A 502 -12.98 -13.68 18.92
CA TRP A 502 -14.00 -14.73 18.88
C TRP A 502 -15.17 -14.36 17.97
N VAL A 503 -15.65 -13.12 18.06
CA VAL A 503 -16.72 -12.62 17.18
C VAL A 503 -16.26 -12.64 15.73
N ALA A 504 -15.06 -12.12 15.44
CA ALA A 504 -14.51 -12.11 14.09
C ALA A 504 -14.34 -13.53 13.53
N ALA A 505 -13.75 -14.45 14.31
CA ALA A 505 -13.60 -15.86 13.92
C ALA A 505 -14.96 -16.51 13.65
N GLY A 506 -15.96 -16.27 14.51
CA GLY A 506 -17.33 -16.78 14.31
C GLY A 506 -17.98 -16.29 13.02
N LEU A 507 -17.82 -14.98 12.72
CA LEU A 507 -18.31 -14.39 11.47
C LEU A 507 -17.62 -15.02 10.24
N PHE A 508 -16.30 -15.26 10.29
CA PHE A 508 -15.58 -15.94 9.22
C PHE A 508 -16.01 -17.40 9.04
N VAL A 509 -16.31 -18.13 10.15
CA VAL A 509 -16.88 -19.49 10.05
C VAL A 509 -18.21 -19.45 9.31
N VAL A 510 -19.11 -18.54 9.66
CA VAL A 510 -20.40 -18.39 8.97
C VAL A 510 -20.20 -18.03 7.49
N TYR A 511 -19.26 -17.14 7.19
CA TYR A 511 -18.92 -16.76 5.81
C TYR A 511 -18.42 -17.95 4.98
N PHE A 512 -17.48 -18.73 5.49
CA PHE A 512 -16.97 -19.91 4.77
C PHE A 512 -17.98 -21.05 4.69
N ALA A 513 -18.87 -21.16 5.65
CA ALA A 513 -19.93 -22.17 5.68
C ALA A 513 -21.20 -21.75 4.96
N GLN A 514 -21.31 -20.51 4.43
CA GLN A 514 -22.58 -19.97 3.91
C GLN A 514 -23.23 -20.85 2.83
N ALA A 515 -22.45 -21.42 1.90
CA ALA A 515 -22.98 -22.31 0.87
C ALA A 515 -23.58 -23.59 1.45
N ILE A 516 -22.93 -24.16 2.48
CA ILE A 516 -23.41 -25.34 3.18
C ILE A 516 -24.65 -24.99 3.99
N LEU A 517 -24.65 -23.86 4.70
CA LEU A 517 -25.79 -23.39 5.51
C LEU A 517 -27.01 -23.11 4.64
N LEU A 518 -26.85 -22.46 3.48
CA LEU A 518 -27.94 -22.22 2.54
C LEU A 518 -28.51 -23.52 1.97
N SER A 519 -27.66 -24.47 1.61
CA SER A 519 -28.13 -25.79 1.10
C SER A 519 -28.86 -26.61 2.16
N LEU A 520 -28.58 -26.38 3.45
CA LEU A 520 -29.34 -27.00 4.55
C LEU A 520 -30.70 -26.34 4.77
N VAL A 521 -30.77 -25.01 4.63
CA VAL A 521 -32.03 -24.24 4.76
C VAL A 521 -32.97 -24.52 3.59
N GLU A 522 -32.46 -24.68 2.35
CA GLU A 522 -33.26 -25.04 1.18
C GLU A 522 -33.82 -26.46 1.21
N ARG A 523 -33.27 -27.32 2.07
CA ARG A 523 -33.74 -28.71 2.29
C ARG A 523 -34.72 -28.85 3.45
N LEU A 524 -34.90 -27.81 4.26
CA LEU A 524 -35.88 -27.71 5.35
C LEU A 524 -37.14 -26.97 4.89
#